data_bd74bc378f77b4d4d42dce44b4c995a2
#
_entry.id   bd74bc378f77b4d4d42dce44b4c995a2
#
_cell.length_a   1.000
_cell.length_b   1.000
_cell.length_c   1.000
_cell.angle_alpha   90.00
_cell.angle_beta   90.00
_cell.angle_gamma   90.00
#
_symmetry.space_group_name_H-M   'P 1'
#
loop_
_entity.id
_entity.type
_entity.pdbx_description
1 polymer ?
#
loop_
_entity_poly.entity_id
_entity_poly.type
_entity_poly.pdbx_seq_one_letter_code
_entity_poly.pdbx_strand_id
1 'polypeptide(L)'
;KLAIKLNEFELGEILSTLSTRIPWSGFHDFNDNKTSIALTPWDKPKKVKDKNGNYQEFKSPAFGFIVTRNGSQTFRISLEPGEIEVLKRLITTFFDLFLASTSKANSHKDTNYNKKTESALEEAPF
;
A
#
# COMPACT_ATOMS: atom_id res chain seq x y z
N LYS A 1 -2.85 -16.86 -13.21
CA LYS A 1 -2.18 -16.32 -12.02
C LYS A 1 -1.46 -15.03 -12.36
N LEU A 2 -1.76 -13.98 -11.65
CA LEU A 2 -1.15 -12.67 -11.81
C LEU A 2 -0.26 -12.36 -10.61
N ALA A 3 1.00 -12.01 -10.85
CA ALA A 3 1.93 -11.58 -9.83
C ALA A 3 2.33 -10.13 -10.08
N ILE A 4 2.36 -9.32 -9.02
CA ILE A 4 2.77 -7.93 -9.07
C ILE A 4 3.89 -7.74 -8.05
N LYS A 5 4.93 -7.03 -8.44
CA LYS A 5 5.99 -6.65 -7.53
C LYS A 5 5.86 -5.16 -7.20
N LEU A 6 5.61 -4.86 -5.95
CA LEU A 6 5.50 -3.48 -5.45
C LEU A 6 6.81 -3.09 -4.77
N ASN A 7 7.24 -1.86 -5.00
CA ASN A 7 8.37 -1.31 -4.28
C ASN A 7 7.92 -0.66 -2.96
N GLU A 8 8.88 -0.23 -2.14
CA GLU A 8 8.60 0.34 -0.82
C GLU A 8 7.81 1.65 -0.90
N PHE A 9 8.01 2.46 -1.94
CA PHE A 9 7.27 3.72 -2.10
C PHE A 9 5.81 3.44 -2.46
N GLU A 10 5.56 2.47 -3.30
CA GLU A 10 4.19 2.06 -3.65
C GLU A 10 3.46 1.48 -2.45
N LEU A 11 4.14 0.68 -1.63
CA LEU A 11 3.57 0.17 -0.37
C LEU A 11 3.24 1.31 0.58
N GLY A 12 4.10 2.33 0.65
CA GLY A 12 3.84 3.54 1.45
C GLY A 12 2.63 4.31 0.96
N GLU A 13 2.48 4.44 -0.35
CA GLU A 13 1.31 5.10 -0.97
C GLU A 13 0.03 4.32 -0.70
N ILE A 14 0.09 2.99 -0.80
CA ILE A 14 -1.05 2.13 -0.46
C ILE A 14 -1.44 2.31 1.01
N LEU A 15 -0.46 2.29 1.92
CA LEU A 15 -0.72 2.50 3.34
C LEU A 15 -1.36 3.86 3.59
N SER A 16 -0.88 4.90 2.93
CA SER A 16 -1.46 6.25 3.00
C SER A 16 -2.91 6.25 2.52
N THR A 17 -3.20 5.61 1.39
CA THR A 17 -4.56 5.51 0.86
C THR A 17 -5.50 4.78 1.81
N LEU A 18 -5.05 3.70 2.41
CA LEU A 18 -5.84 2.94 3.38
C LEU A 18 -6.17 3.77 4.62
N SER A 19 -5.33 4.73 4.97
CA SER A 19 -5.52 5.59 6.14
C SER A 19 -6.30 6.87 5.84
N THR A 20 -6.05 7.51 4.69
CA THR A 20 -6.64 8.80 4.32
C THR A 20 -7.86 8.70 3.41
N ARG A 21 -8.06 7.55 2.77
CA ARG A 21 -9.08 7.29 1.74
C ARG A 21 -8.91 8.14 0.48
N ILE A 22 -7.70 8.67 0.25
CA ILE A 22 -7.36 9.32 -1.02
C ILE A 22 -7.01 8.22 -2.02
N PRO A 23 -7.66 8.15 -3.20
CA PRO A 23 -7.39 7.10 -4.18
C PRO A 23 -5.93 7.09 -4.64
N TRP A 24 -5.43 5.90 -4.93
CA TRP A 24 -4.09 5.71 -5.47
C TRP A 24 -4.15 4.87 -6.74
N SER A 25 -3.26 5.19 -7.67
CA SER A 25 -3.05 4.37 -8.86
C SER A 25 -1.57 4.26 -9.17
N GLY A 26 -1.17 3.11 -9.67
CA GLY A 26 0.19 2.83 -10.10
C GLY A 26 0.21 2.19 -11.47
N PHE A 27 1.36 2.26 -12.11
CA PHE A 27 1.56 1.69 -13.44
C PHE A 27 2.95 1.07 -13.53
N HIS A 28 2.99 -0.17 -14.02
CA HIS A 28 4.23 -0.89 -14.24
C HIS A 28 4.35 -1.27 -15.71
N ASP A 29 5.47 -0.96 -16.31
CA ASP A 29 5.80 -1.35 -17.69
C ASP A 29 7.12 -2.13 -17.63
N PHE A 30 7.05 -3.43 -17.81
CA PHE A 30 8.20 -4.31 -17.73
C PHE A 30 8.03 -5.52 -18.66
N ASN A 31 9.02 -5.78 -19.51
CA ASN A 31 9.03 -6.91 -20.45
C ASN A 31 7.74 -7.03 -21.27
N ASP A 32 7.30 -5.92 -21.88
CA ASP A 32 6.09 -5.82 -22.69
C ASP A 32 4.78 -6.07 -21.93
N ASN A 33 4.86 -6.20 -20.60
CA ASN A 33 3.69 -6.28 -19.74
C ASN A 33 3.39 -4.91 -19.14
N LYS A 34 2.22 -4.37 -19.48
CA LYS A 34 1.73 -3.10 -18.92
C LYS A 34 0.67 -3.42 -17.88
N THR A 35 0.96 -3.08 -16.64
CA THR A 35 0.08 -3.37 -15.51
C THR A 35 -0.35 -2.07 -14.85
N SER A 36 -1.64 -1.83 -14.80
CA SER A 36 -2.21 -0.73 -14.02
C SER A 36 -2.82 -1.28 -12.74
N ILE A 37 -2.63 -0.53 -11.66
CA ILE A 37 -3.09 -0.88 -10.32
C ILE A 37 -3.89 0.30 -9.79
N ALA A 38 -5.06 0.05 -9.22
CA ALA A 38 -5.86 1.08 -8.61
C ALA A 38 -6.37 0.63 -7.25
N LEU A 39 -6.27 1.50 -6.28
CA LEU A 39 -6.85 1.32 -4.95
C LEU A 39 -7.79 2.49 -4.71
N THR A 40 -9.09 2.20 -4.68
CA THR A 40 -10.13 3.22 -4.66
C THR A 40 -11.07 3.01 -3.47
N PRO A 41 -11.36 4.05 -2.68
CA PRO A 41 -12.35 3.96 -1.62
C PRO A 41 -13.73 3.62 -2.18
N TRP A 42 -14.44 2.79 -1.47
CA TRP A 42 -15.78 2.37 -1.85
C TRP A 42 -16.63 2.20 -0.59
N ASP A 43 -17.76 2.88 -0.56
CA ASP A 43 -18.74 2.72 0.50
C ASP A 43 -19.66 1.56 0.15
N LYS A 44 -19.29 0.38 0.64
CA LYS A 44 -20.02 -0.85 0.34
C LYS A 44 -21.31 -0.93 1.13
N PRO A 45 -22.47 -1.09 0.48
CA PRO A 45 -23.74 -1.26 1.19
C PRO A 45 -23.76 -2.60 1.92
N LYS A 46 -24.17 -2.57 3.19
CA LYS A 46 -24.37 -3.76 4.03
C LYS A 46 -25.76 -3.74 4.62
N LYS A 47 -26.43 -4.90 4.59
CA LYS A 47 -27.70 -5.09 5.26
C LYS A 47 -27.48 -5.91 6.52
N VAL A 48 -27.90 -5.37 7.65
CA VAL A 48 -27.81 -6.04 8.95
C VAL A 48 -29.22 -6.23 9.49
N LYS A 49 -29.53 -7.46 9.92
CA LYS A 49 -30.80 -7.79 10.51
C LYS A 49 -30.85 -7.34 11.97
N ASP A 50 -31.87 -6.59 12.34
CA ASP A 50 -32.07 -6.14 13.71
C ASP A 50 -32.76 -7.23 14.58
N LYS A 51 -33.00 -6.90 15.86
CA LYS A 51 -33.65 -7.81 16.81
C LYS A 51 -35.08 -8.17 16.42
N ASN A 52 -35.74 -7.33 15.63
CA ASN A 52 -37.13 -7.51 15.19
C ASN A 52 -37.23 -8.21 13.84
N GLY A 53 -36.12 -8.62 13.26
CA GLY A 53 -36.09 -9.27 11.96
C GLY A 53 -36.10 -8.33 10.77
N ASN A 54 -36.03 -7.03 11.01
CA ASN A 54 -35.96 -6.03 9.94
C ASN A 54 -34.51 -5.79 9.52
N TYR A 55 -34.29 -5.54 8.22
CA TYR A 55 -32.98 -5.21 7.70
C TYR A 55 -32.74 -3.72 7.73
N GLN A 56 -31.57 -3.34 8.25
CA GLN A 56 -31.07 -1.97 8.18
C GLN A 56 -29.88 -1.93 7.23
N GLU A 57 -29.84 -0.91 6.37
CA GLU A 57 -28.74 -0.73 5.43
C GLU A 57 -27.71 0.23 5.99
N PHE A 58 -26.45 -0.21 6.00
CA PHE A 58 -25.30 0.57 6.40
C PHE A 58 -24.30 0.64 5.25
N LYS A 59 -23.51 1.69 5.25
CA LYS A 59 -22.38 1.81 4.32
C LYS A 59 -21.10 1.46 5.06
N SER A 60 -20.40 0.44 4.59
CA SER A 60 -19.15 -0.01 5.16
C SER A 60 -17.98 0.63 4.41
N PRO A 61 -17.01 1.27 5.09
CA PRO A 61 -15.87 1.89 4.43
C PRO A 61 -14.90 0.81 3.91
N ALA A 62 -15.05 0.46 2.65
CA ALA A 62 -14.26 -0.55 1.97
C ALA A 62 -13.34 0.10 0.94
N PHE A 63 -12.53 -0.73 0.27
CA PHE A 63 -11.73 -0.34 -0.88
C PHE A 63 -11.90 -1.35 -1.99
N GLY A 64 -11.88 -0.86 -3.23
CA GLY A 64 -11.72 -1.70 -4.40
C GLY A 64 -10.25 -1.72 -4.81
N PHE A 65 -9.68 -2.91 -4.93
CA PHE A 65 -8.33 -3.10 -5.46
C PHE A 65 -8.45 -3.74 -6.83
N ILE A 66 -7.95 -3.05 -7.85
CA ILE A 66 -8.13 -3.44 -9.25
C ILE A 66 -6.76 -3.51 -9.91
N VAL A 67 -6.49 -4.62 -10.57
CA VAL A 67 -5.26 -4.81 -11.34
C VAL A 67 -5.63 -5.21 -12.75
N THR A 68 -5.11 -4.47 -13.73
CA THR A 68 -5.33 -4.75 -15.14
C THR A 68 -4.00 -4.93 -15.85
N ARG A 69 -3.84 -6.06 -16.53
CA ARG A 69 -2.62 -6.36 -17.30
C ARG A 69 -2.93 -6.34 -18.78
N ASN A 70 -2.15 -5.53 -19.52
CA ASN A 70 -2.24 -5.39 -21.00
C ASN A 70 -3.66 -5.03 -21.46
N GLY A 71 -4.43 -4.34 -20.64
CA GLY A 71 -5.79 -3.92 -20.95
C GLY A 71 -6.82 -5.04 -21.08
N SER A 72 -6.42 -6.30 -20.91
CA SER A 72 -7.31 -7.46 -21.16
C SER A 72 -7.61 -8.30 -19.90
N GLN A 73 -6.61 -8.50 -19.05
CA GLN A 73 -6.78 -9.26 -17.81
C GLN A 73 -7.05 -8.31 -16.65
N THR A 74 -8.23 -8.41 -16.06
CA THR A 74 -8.61 -7.56 -14.93
C THR A 74 -8.97 -8.43 -13.73
N PHE A 75 -8.34 -8.13 -12.60
CA PHE A 75 -8.63 -8.75 -11.30
C PHE A 75 -9.14 -7.68 -10.35
N ARG A 76 -10.22 -7.99 -9.67
CA ARG A 76 -10.85 -7.07 -8.72
C ARG A 76 -11.07 -7.78 -7.41
N ILE A 77 -10.68 -7.15 -6.31
CA ILE A 77 -11.01 -7.60 -4.97
C ILE A 77 -11.56 -6.43 -4.17
N SER A 78 -12.47 -6.75 -3.28
CA SER A 78 -13.01 -5.80 -2.32
C SER A 78 -12.33 -6.04 -0.98
N LEU A 79 -11.76 -4.98 -0.40
CA LEU A 79 -11.15 -5.03 0.93
C LEU A 79 -12.14 -4.43 1.94
N GLU A 80 -12.58 -5.24 2.87
CA GLU A 80 -13.47 -4.81 3.95
C GLU A 80 -12.67 -4.26 5.14
N PRO A 81 -13.32 -3.58 6.11
CA PRO A 81 -12.59 -2.92 7.21
C PRO A 81 -11.62 -3.82 7.97
N GLY A 82 -11.99 -5.06 8.24
CA GLY A 82 -11.11 -6.01 8.92
C GLY A 82 -9.87 -6.35 8.10
N GLU A 83 -10.06 -6.58 6.81
CA GLU A 83 -8.96 -6.85 5.89
C GLU A 83 -8.04 -5.64 5.72
N ILE A 84 -8.63 -4.43 5.70
CA ILE A 84 -7.88 -3.19 5.63
C ILE A 84 -6.96 -3.04 6.84
N GLU A 85 -7.46 -3.31 8.05
CA GLU A 85 -6.67 -3.22 9.28
C GLU A 85 -5.52 -4.23 9.27
N VAL A 86 -5.77 -5.46 8.84
CA VAL A 86 -4.72 -6.49 8.72
C VAL A 86 -3.67 -6.06 7.71
N LEU A 87 -4.09 -5.58 6.55
CA LEU A 87 -3.17 -5.15 5.50
C LEU A 87 -2.31 -3.96 5.96
N LYS A 88 -2.90 -2.99 6.65
CA LYS A 88 -2.16 -1.85 7.21
C LYS A 88 -1.06 -2.33 8.18
N ARG A 89 -1.38 -3.29 9.03
CA ARG A 89 -0.40 -3.83 9.99
C ARG A 89 0.70 -4.63 9.30
N LEU A 90 0.36 -5.40 8.26
CA LEU A 90 1.35 -6.14 7.48
C LEU A 90 2.32 -5.20 6.78
N ILE A 91 1.83 -4.13 6.17
CA ILE A 91 2.68 -3.14 5.51
C ILE A 91 3.55 -2.41 6.53
N THR A 92 3.00 -2.01 7.66
CA THR A 92 3.75 -1.34 8.74
C THR A 92 4.86 -2.25 9.26
N THR A 93 4.57 -3.52 9.50
CA THR A 93 5.57 -4.51 9.93
C THR A 93 6.66 -4.68 8.88
N PHE A 94 6.30 -4.74 7.61
CA PHE A 94 7.27 -4.81 6.52
C PHE A 94 8.22 -3.61 6.57
N PHE A 95 7.70 -2.39 6.74
CA PHE A 95 8.54 -1.20 6.84
C PHE A 95 9.47 -1.24 8.04
N ASP A 96 8.99 -1.67 9.20
CA ASP A 96 9.82 -1.78 10.39
C ASP A 96 11.00 -2.74 10.16
N LEU A 97 10.74 -3.89 9.55
CA LEU A 97 11.77 -4.87 9.22
C LEU A 97 12.71 -4.38 8.12
N PHE A 98 12.15 -3.76 7.08
CA PHE A 98 12.93 -3.25 5.95
C PHE A 98 13.89 -2.13 6.39
N LEU A 99 13.39 -1.17 7.17
CA LEU A 99 14.21 -0.06 7.66
C LEU A 99 15.28 -0.53 8.64
N ALA A 100 14.96 -1.47 9.53
CA ALA A 100 15.93 -2.06 10.43
C ALA A 100 17.04 -2.81 9.67
N SER A 101 16.68 -3.58 8.65
CA SER A 101 17.63 -4.29 7.79
C SER A 101 18.54 -3.34 7.02
N THR A 102 17.96 -2.28 6.44
CA THR A 102 18.71 -1.25 5.71
C THR A 102 19.66 -0.51 6.63
N SER A 103 19.22 -0.15 7.84
CA SER A 103 20.04 0.51 8.84
C SER A 103 21.25 -0.34 9.25
N LYS A 104 21.05 -1.64 9.46
CA LYS A 104 22.14 -2.56 9.78
C LYS A 104 23.15 -2.71 8.63
N ALA A 105 22.66 -2.80 7.41
CA ALA A 105 23.52 -2.90 6.23
C ALA A 105 24.34 -1.61 6.04
N ASN A 106 23.74 -0.45 6.28
CA ASN A 106 24.42 0.84 6.17
C ASN A 106 25.44 1.05 7.28
N SER A 107 25.19 0.58 8.51
CA SER A 107 26.15 0.73 9.61
C SER A 107 27.48 0.01 9.36
N HIS A 108 27.48 -1.08 8.60
CA HIS A 108 28.72 -1.76 8.20
C HIS A 108 29.50 -1.04 7.08
N LYS A 109 28.82 -0.28 6.24
CA LYS A 109 29.44 0.48 5.17
C LYS A 109 29.91 1.88 5.62
N ASP A 110 29.29 2.42 6.65
CA ASP A 110 29.49 3.81 7.07
C ASP A 110 30.75 4.09 7.86
N THR A 111 31.50 3.08 8.31
CA THR A 111 32.77 3.28 8.98
C THR A 111 33.82 3.99 8.10
N ASN A 112 33.67 3.95 6.78
CA ASN A 112 34.58 4.60 5.83
C ASN A 112 33.99 5.88 5.17
N TYR A 113 32.70 6.17 5.38
CA TYR A 113 32.00 7.25 4.68
C TYR A 113 31.38 8.31 5.60
N ASN A 114 31.46 8.14 6.93
CA ASN A 114 30.80 9.01 7.90
C ASN A 114 31.14 10.49 7.74
N LYS A 115 32.37 10.85 7.38
CA LYS A 115 32.78 12.25 7.21
C LYS A 115 32.15 12.92 5.98
N LYS A 116 31.90 12.17 4.90
CA LYS A 116 31.28 12.72 3.69
C LYS A 116 29.79 12.87 3.83
N THR A 117 29.14 11.95 4.55
CA THR A 117 27.69 11.97 4.76
C THR A 117 27.28 13.08 5.72
N GLU A 118 28.06 13.33 6.78
CA GLU A 118 27.79 14.41 7.72
C GLU A 118 27.94 15.78 7.08
N SER A 119 28.99 16.02 6.26
CA SER A 119 29.17 17.30 5.57
C SER A 119 28.07 17.54 4.52
N ALA A 120 27.56 16.51 3.86
CA ALA A 120 26.44 16.62 2.91
C ALA A 120 25.12 16.95 3.61
N LEU A 121 24.91 16.42 4.81
CA LEU A 121 23.72 16.71 5.61
C LEU A 121 23.75 18.11 6.21
N GLU A 122 24.92 18.62 6.58
CA GLU A 122 25.10 20.00 7.09
C GLU A 122 24.87 21.04 6.00
N GLU A 123 25.15 20.73 4.75
CA GLU A 123 24.96 21.63 3.62
C GLU A 123 23.50 21.64 3.11
N ALA A 124 22.68 20.70 3.50
CA ALA A 124 21.28 20.66 3.11
C ALA A 124 20.47 21.69 3.92
N PRO A 125 19.79 22.65 3.28
CA PRO A 125 19.04 23.69 3.97
C PRO A 125 17.66 23.19 4.42
N PHE A 126 17.63 22.31 5.38
CA PHE A 126 16.41 21.85 5.99
C PHE A 126 16.30 22.27 7.43
#